data_4f58866bc1936d228c953f2da57afcf6
#
_entry.id   4f58866bc1936d228c953f2da57afcf6
#
_cell.length_a   1.000
_cell.length_b   1.000
_cell.length_c   1.000
_cell.angle_alpha   90.00
_cell.angle_beta   90.00
_cell.angle_gamma   90.00
#
_symmetry.space_group_name_H-M   'P 1'
#
loop_
_entity.id
_entity.type
_entity.pdbx_description
1 polymer ?
#
loop_
_entity_poly.entity_id
_entity_poly.type
_entity_poly.pdbx_seq_one_letter_code
_entity_poly.pdbx_strand_id
1 'polypeptide(L)'
;MTTRNTPARRSAASLLRSLRLPAWLTLALVLALAPALQRAALSAPRPAAGLPATLQATGLYVAGSNTEVRPGILAYAPVYPLWSDGAAKRRWIQLPPGRSIDGSRPDAFDFPPGTRLWKEFAMGGRRIETRYSERRADGRWIYATYRWNEQGTEAVLAPAGGERGLAVAEAPGGRYDLPSRNDCLACHEGAAVPVLGVSALQLSPARDPLAPHAEASRPGDADLRLLVERGLLRHLPRQLLEAPPRIAADSATERAALGYLHGNCGHCHNDSGAPAPVKLVLAQQAARPAASRERVLQTTVGVAGRYRPTGATQPLPRIAPGQAGNSLLVLRMRSRHALLQMPPLGSTQPDPEGLALVERWIDRDLHHPPSATKEP
;
A
#
# COMPACT_ATOMS: atom_id res chain seq x y z
N MET A 1 -86.08 -34.49 27.96
CA MET A 1 -86.15 -34.89 26.56
C MET A 1 -85.13 -34.09 25.79
N THR A 2 -83.96 -34.61 25.66
CA THR A 2 -82.99 -34.22 24.65
C THR A 2 -81.76 -35.08 24.80
N THR A 3 -81.56 -35.96 23.88
CA THR A 3 -80.46 -36.91 23.79
C THR A 3 -79.19 -36.26 23.34
N ARG A 4 -78.09 -36.32 24.11
CA ARG A 4 -76.75 -35.94 23.72
C ARG A 4 -76.07 -37.11 22.98
N ASN A 5 -75.72 -36.85 21.73
CA ASN A 5 -74.90 -37.72 20.94
C ASN A 5 -73.40 -37.35 21.16
N THR A 6 -72.59 -38.27 21.56
CA THR A 6 -71.17 -38.21 21.72
C THR A 6 -70.50 -38.78 20.45
N PRO A 7 -69.56 -38.04 19.75
CA PRO A 7 -68.82 -38.67 18.65
C PRO A 7 -67.62 -39.44 19.17
N ALA A 8 -67.39 -40.60 18.64
CA ALA A 8 -66.31 -41.53 18.92
C ALA A 8 -64.95 -41.01 18.48
N ARG A 9 -63.92 -41.08 19.35
CA ARG A 9 -62.52 -40.93 19.05
C ARG A 9 -62.05 -42.04 18.10
N ARG A 10 -61.65 -41.66 16.85
CA ARG A 10 -60.88 -42.54 15.97
C ARG A 10 -59.43 -42.41 16.30
N SER A 11 -58.83 -43.51 16.71
CA SER A 11 -57.38 -43.70 16.89
C SER A 11 -56.64 -43.59 15.56
N ALA A 12 -55.68 -42.62 15.47
CA ALA A 12 -54.76 -42.55 14.35
C ALA A 12 -53.51 -43.35 14.70
N ALA A 13 -53.54 -44.61 14.43
CA ALA A 13 -52.32 -45.44 14.45
C ALA A 13 -52.13 -46.10 13.08
N SER A 14 -50.93 -46.14 12.61
CA SER A 14 -50.41 -46.81 11.40
C SER A 14 -50.62 -46.17 10.05
N LEU A 15 -49.58 -45.41 9.60
CA LEU A 15 -49.13 -45.38 8.20
C LEU A 15 -47.73 -44.79 8.15
N LEU A 16 -46.77 -45.37 8.86
CA LEU A 16 -45.32 -45.21 8.51
C LEU A 16 -45.02 -46.31 7.46
N ARG A 17 -45.39 -46.08 6.22
CA ARG A 17 -44.78 -46.79 5.09
C ARG A 17 -43.37 -46.35 4.92
N SER A 18 -42.42 -47.21 5.26
CA SER A 18 -40.99 -47.10 4.94
C SER A 18 -40.82 -46.98 3.43
N LEU A 19 -40.60 -45.76 2.94
CA LEU A 19 -40.12 -45.49 1.60
C LEU A 19 -38.68 -46.01 1.48
N ARG A 20 -38.57 -47.30 1.10
CA ARG A 20 -37.28 -47.86 0.64
C ARG A 20 -37.03 -47.29 -0.76
N LEU A 21 -36.20 -46.25 -0.84
CA LEU A 21 -35.68 -45.76 -2.12
C LEU A 21 -34.89 -46.90 -2.80
N PRO A 22 -35.17 -47.24 -4.06
CA PRO A 22 -34.48 -48.31 -4.74
C PRO A 22 -33.00 -48.01 -4.90
N ALA A 23 -32.16 -49.02 -4.72
CA ALA A 23 -30.68 -48.91 -4.67
C ALA A 23 -30.06 -48.21 -5.88
N TRP A 24 -30.72 -48.18 -7.04
CA TRP A 24 -30.25 -47.47 -8.21
C TRP A 24 -30.40 -45.94 -8.10
N LEU A 25 -31.36 -45.41 -7.31
CA LEU A 25 -31.52 -44.00 -7.02
C LEU A 25 -30.42 -43.46 -6.07
N THR A 26 -29.98 -44.27 -5.11
CA THR A 26 -28.85 -43.92 -4.22
C THR A 26 -27.54 -43.95 -4.98
N LEU A 27 -27.35 -44.91 -5.89
CA LEU A 27 -26.16 -44.99 -6.74
C LEU A 27 -26.08 -43.80 -7.72
N ALA A 28 -27.23 -43.41 -8.31
CA ALA A 28 -27.30 -42.26 -9.20
C ALA A 28 -26.98 -40.93 -8.48
N LEU A 29 -27.40 -40.76 -7.22
CA LEU A 29 -27.12 -39.59 -6.41
C LEU A 29 -25.63 -39.50 -6.03
N VAL A 30 -24.99 -40.63 -5.71
CA VAL A 30 -23.54 -40.67 -5.40
C VAL A 30 -22.71 -40.41 -6.65
N LEU A 31 -23.10 -40.91 -7.81
CA LEU A 31 -22.42 -40.66 -9.09
C LEU A 31 -22.60 -39.21 -9.59
N ALA A 32 -23.71 -38.54 -9.24
CA ALA A 32 -23.93 -37.12 -9.59
C ALA A 32 -23.19 -36.15 -8.66
N LEU A 33 -22.98 -36.53 -7.37
CA LEU A 33 -22.25 -35.70 -6.40
C LEU A 33 -20.72 -35.77 -6.56
N ALA A 34 -20.19 -36.88 -7.06
CA ALA A 34 -18.75 -37.06 -7.26
C ALA A 34 -18.11 -36.01 -8.20
N PRO A 35 -18.67 -35.69 -9.37
CA PRO A 35 -18.09 -34.64 -10.26
C PRO A 35 -18.27 -33.22 -9.68
N ALA A 36 -19.31 -32.98 -8.86
CA ALA A 36 -19.50 -31.68 -8.20
C ALA A 36 -18.45 -31.42 -7.11
N LEU A 37 -18.13 -32.43 -6.33
CA LEU A 37 -17.05 -32.40 -5.33
C LEU A 37 -15.66 -32.27 -5.99
N GLN A 38 -15.42 -32.95 -7.10
CA GLN A 38 -14.19 -32.81 -7.88
C GLN A 38 -14.08 -31.44 -8.53
N ARG A 39 -15.17 -30.83 -9.02
CA ARG A 39 -15.18 -29.46 -9.54
C ARG A 39 -14.94 -28.42 -8.42
N ALA A 40 -15.46 -28.61 -7.22
CA ALA A 40 -15.18 -27.75 -6.08
C ALA A 40 -13.71 -27.82 -5.63
N ALA A 41 -13.10 -29.01 -5.67
CA ALA A 41 -11.67 -29.18 -5.39
C ALA A 41 -10.75 -28.56 -6.47
N LEU A 42 -11.21 -28.47 -7.73
CA LEU A 42 -10.52 -27.84 -8.84
C LEU A 42 -10.67 -26.31 -8.84
N SER A 43 -11.60 -25.76 -8.06
CA SER A 43 -11.86 -24.31 -7.95
C SER A 43 -11.13 -23.64 -6.77
N ALA A 44 -10.37 -24.38 -5.98
CA ALA A 44 -9.46 -23.76 -5.01
C ALA A 44 -8.40 -22.97 -5.79
N PRO A 45 -8.20 -21.67 -5.49
CA PRO A 45 -7.18 -20.89 -6.17
C PRO A 45 -5.84 -21.59 -5.96
N ARG A 46 -5.26 -22.11 -7.05
CA ARG A 46 -3.88 -22.62 -7.03
C ARG A 46 -2.98 -21.53 -6.48
N PRO A 47 -2.15 -21.79 -5.46
CA PRO A 47 -1.12 -20.86 -5.06
C PRO A 47 -0.35 -20.47 -6.33
N ALA A 48 -0.12 -19.16 -6.53
CA ALA A 48 0.62 -18.67 -7.68
C ALA A 48 1.94 -19.45 -7.74
N ALA A 49 2.18 -20.15 -8.84
CA ALA A 49 3.30 -21.08 -8.97
C ALA A 49 4.60 -20.39 -8.55
N GLY A 50 5.23 -20.89 -7.49
CA GLY A 50 6.53 -20.42 -6.99
C GLY A 50 6.51 -19.46 -5.79
N LEU A 51 5.37 -19.16 -5.15
CA LEU A 51 5.35 -18.42 -3.88
C LEU A 51 5.44 -19.40 -2.69
N PRO A 52 6.29 -19.12 -1.67
CA PRO A 52 6.34 -19.91 -0.44
C PRO A 52 5.00 -19.89 0.30
N ALA A 53 4.61 -21.03 0.91
CA ALA A 53 3.35 -21.12 1.64
C ALA A 53 3.35 -20.34 2.96
N THR A 54 4.53 -20.15 3.56
CA THR A 54 4.69 -19.42 4.83
C THR A 54 5.72 -18.30 4.69
N LEU A 55 5.60 -17.27 5.54
CA LEU A 55 6.59 -16.19 5.62
C LEU A 55 7.98 -16.73 6.00
N GLN A 56 8.04 -17.74 6.88
CA GLN A 56 9.30 -18.41 7.25
C GLN A 56 10.04 -18.94 6.01
N ALA A 57 9.33 -19.54 5.07
CA ALA A 57 9.91 -20.09 3.84
C ALA A 57 10.37 -18.99 2.85
N THR A 58 10.01 -17.72 3.04
CA THR A 58 10.59 -16.60 2.26
C THR A 58 12.01 -16.27 2.66
N GLY A 59 12.48 -16.74 3.82
CA GLY A 59 13.84 -16.55 4.32
C GLY A 59 14.07 -15.23 5.07
N LEU A 60 13.04 -14.53 5.53
CA LEU A 60 13.20 -13.32 6.35
C LEU A 60 13.83 -13.62 7.70
N TYR A 61 13.38 -14.68 8.35
CA TYR A 61 13.80 -15.04 9.70
C TYR A 61 14.73 -16.23 9.74
N VAL A 62 15.52 -16.32 10.81
CA VAL A 62 16.30 -17.51 11.15
C VAL A 62 15.36 -18.70 11.35
N ALA A 63 15.82 -19.90 11.01
CA ALA A 63 15.02 -21.11 11.18
C ALA A 63 14.57 -21.29 12.64
N GLY A 64 13.28 -21.53 12.85
CA GLY A 64 12.68 -21.66 14.19
C GLY A 64 12.37 -20.35 14.89
N SER A 65 12.71 -19.19 14.31
CA SER A 65 12.38 -17.87 14.82
C SER A 65 11.36 -17.17 13.93
N ASN A 66 10.53 -16.31 14.52
CA ASN A 66 9.64 -15.40 13.79
C ASN A 66 9.90 -13.92 14.15
N THR A 67 11.01 -13.65 14.82
CA THR A 67 11.43 -12.32 15.27
C THR A 67 12.89 -12.01 14.92
N GLU A 68 13.76 -13.04 14.91
CA GLU A 68 15.17 -12.88 14.59
C GLU A 68 15.38 -12.87 13.07
N VAL A 69 15.70 -11.69 12.53
CA VAL A 69 15.96 -11.50 11.10
C VAL A 69 17.31 -12.13 10.73
N ARG A 70 17.34 -12.83 9.60
CA ARG A 70 18.57 -13.50 9.13
C ARG A 70 19.70 -12.50 8.87
N PRO A 71 20.95 -12.86 9.16
CA PRO A 71 22.12 -12.08 8.79
C PRO A 71 22.16 -11.75 7.29
N GLY A 72 22.59 -10.53 6.96
CA GLY A 72 22.64 -10.03 5.58
C GLY A 72 21.35 -9.43 5.05
N ILE A 73 20.24 -9.49 5.81
CA ILE A 73 19.03 -8.75 5.55
C ILE A 73 19.11 -7.41 6.29
N LEU A 74 18.91 -6.31 5.57
CA LEU A 74 19.01 -4.95 6.11
C LEU A 74 17.62 -4.38 6.38
N ALA A 75 17.40 -3.85 7.57
CA ALA A 75 16.23 -3.02 7.84
C ALA A 75 16.41 -1.64 7.22
N TYR A 76 15.31 -0.96 6.89
CA TYR A 76 15.33 0.43 6.41
C TYR A 76 14.05 1.17 6.76
N ALA A 77 14.17 2.49 6.89
CA ALA A 77 13.05 3.40 7.08
C ALA A 77 13.10 4.51 6.03
N PRO A 78 12.08 4.67 5.17
CA PRO A 78 12.05 5.76 4.20
C PRO A 78 11.94 7.12 4.90
N VAL A 79 12.43 8.18 4.25
CA VAL A 79 12.30 9.55 4.78
C VAL A 79 10.84 9.97 4.85
N TYR A 80 10.06 9.63 3.81
CA TYR A 80 8.64 9.96 3.70
C TYR A 80 7.83 8.67 3.57
N PRO A 81 7.36 8.10 4.70
CA PRO A 81 6.63 6.84 4.69
C PRO A 81 5.21 6.99 4.15
N LEU A 82 4.72 5.93 3.51
CA LEU A 82 3.33 5.81 3.08
C LEU A 82 2.41 5.67 4.30
N TRP A 83 1.32 6.43 4.36
CA TRP A 83 0.22 6.25 5.30
C TRP A 83 -0.47 4.89 5.11
N SER A 84 -0.87 4.24 6.18
CA SER A 84 -1.56 2.93 6.17
C SER A 84 -2.45 2.80 7.39
N ASP A 85 -3.44 3.68 7.54
CA ASP A 85 -4.45 3.67 8.60
C ASP A 85 -3.87 3.58 10.04
N GLY A 86 -2.72 4.23 10.28
CA GLY A 86 -2.04 4.21 11.58
C GLY A 86 -1.20 2.96 11.85
N ALA A 87 -1.11 2.01 10.92
CA ALA A 87 -0.26 0.84 11.12
C ALA A 87 1.22 1.21 11.33
N ALA A 88 1.83 0.66 12.37
CA ALA A 88 3.28 0.65 12.51
C ALA A 88 3.90 -0.25 11.43
N LYS A 89 5.07 0.14 10.92
CA LYS A 89 5.72 -0.57 9.82
C LYS A 89 7.16 -0.89 10.12
N ARG A 90 7.59 -2.07 9.66
CA ARG A 90 9.00 -2.46 9.58
C ARG A 90 9.28 -2.93 8.16
N ARG A 91 10.47 -2.65 7.64
CA ARG A 91 10.85 -3.02 6.27
C ARG A 91 12.24 -3.60 6.23
N TRP A 92 12.40 -4.53 5.31
CA TRP A 92 13.69 -5.18 5.08
C TRP A 92 13.96 -5.36 3.60
N ILE A 93 15.23 -5.37 3.26
CA ILE A 93 15.74 -5.66 1.94
C ILE A 93 16.87 -6.67 2.00
N GLN A 94 16.90 -7.60 1.06
CA GLN A 94 17.98 -8.54 0.83
C GLN A 94 18.39 -8.49 -0.63
N LEU A 95 19.68 -8.35 -0.87
CA LEU A 95 20.27 -8.51 -2.19
C LEU A 95 20.88 -9.92 -2.32
N PRO A 96 20.93 -10.49 -3.54
CA PRO A 96 21.65 -11.73 -3.76
C PRO A 96 23.14 -11.57 -3.43
N PRO A 97 23.84 -12.62 -2.96
CA PRO A 97 25.26 -12.57 -2.66
C PRO A 97 26.08 -12.03 -3.83
N GLY A 98 27.00 -11.11 -3.56
CA GLY A 98 27.89 -10.50 -4.55
C GLY A 98 27.21 -9.57 -5.56
N ARG A 99 25.93 -9.25 -5.39
CA ARG A 99 25.18 -8.33 -6.28
C ARG A 99 24.93 -7.01 -5.57
N SER A 100 24.76 -5.96 -6.37
CA SER A 100 24.48 -4.60 -5.91
C SER A 100 23.32 -3.97 -6.68
N ILE A 101 22.69 -2.99 -6.08
CA ILE A 101 21.75 -2.07 -6.71
C ILE A 101 22.55 -1.14 -7.64
N ASP A 102 22.05 -0.86 -8.83
CA ASP A 102 22.55 0.21 -9.69
C ASP A 102 21.82 1.53 -9.38
N GLY A 103 22.57 2.50 -8.89
CA GLY A 103 22.09 3.82 -8.50
C GLY A 103 22.34 4.90 -9.55
N SER A 104 22.74 4.57 -10.78
CA SER A 104 22.98 5.54 -11.86
C SER A 104 21.76 6.41 -12.15
N ARG A 105 20.56 5.90 -11.88
CA ARG A 105 19.30 6.64 -11.85
C ARG A 105 18.81 6.79 -10.41
N PRO A 106 19.13 7.89 -9.70
CA PRO A 106 18.90 8.03 -8.26
C PRO A 106 17.44 7.90 -7.84
N ASP A 107 16.51 8.28 -8.71
CA ASP A 107 15.08 8.26 -8.46
C ASP A 107 14.42 6.94 -8.90
N ALA A 108 15.19 6.05 -9.55
CA ALA A 108 14.71 4.80 -10.12
C ALA A 108 15.83 3.73 -10.12
N PHE A 109 16.22 3.30 -8.94
CA PHE A 109 17.26 2.27 -8.74
C PHE A 109 16.95 0.98 -9.52
N ASP A 110 17.96 0.37 -10.12
CA ASP A 110 17.83 -0.96 -10.71
C ASP A 110 18.33 -2.03 -9.72
N PHE A 111 17.42 -2.91 -9.36
CA PHE A 111 17.66 -3.99 -8.39
C PHE A 111 18.05 -5.27 -9.11
N PRO A 112 19.09 -6.02 -8.67
CA PRO A 112 19.44 -7.27 -9.31
C PRO A 112 18.34 -8.34 -9.17
N PRO A 113 18.16 -9.25 -10.15
CA PRO A 113 17.31 -10.43 -9.97
C PRO A 113 17.68 -11.21 -8.72
N GLY A 114 16.69 -11.68 -7.96
CA GLY A 114 16.86 -12.30 -6.64
C GLY A 114 16.78 -11.32 -5.47
N THR A 115 16.62 -10.01 -5.73
CA THR A 115 16.32 -9.03 -4.66
C THR A 115 14.98 -9.35 -4.03
N ARG A 116 14.92 -9.31 -2.70
CA ARG A 116 13.73 -9.56 -1.88
C ARG A 116 13.48 -8.39 -0.96
N LEU A 117 12.20 -8.04 -0.79
CA LEU A 117 11.76 -7.03 0.15
C LEU A 117 10.59 -7.55 0.99
N TRP A 118 10.56 -7.13 2.24
CA TRP A 118 9.46 -7.41 3.17
C TRP A 118 9.01 -6.12 3.82
N LYS A 119 7.70 -5.99 4.01
CA LYS A 119 7.07 -4.87 4.72
C LYS A 119 6.01 -5.42 5.67
N GLU A 120 6.32 -5.39 6.95
CA GLU A 120 5.42 -5.79 8.03
C GLU A 120 4.52 -4.64 8.44
N PHE A 121 3.28 -4.95 8.78
CA PHE A 121 2.30 -4.03 9.32
C PHE A 121 1.78 -4.55 10.65
N ALA A 122 1.74 -3.67 11.65
CA ALA A 122 1.24 -3.96 12.98
C ALA A 122 0.25 -2.87 13.43
N MET A 123 -0.80 -3.28 14.15
CA MET A 123 -1.78 -2.41 14.80
C MET A 123 -1.74 -2.68 16.30
N GLY A 124 -1.63 -1.65 17.12
CA GLY A 124 -1.56 -1.80 18.59
C GLY A 124 -0.46 -2.76 19.07
N GLY A 125 0.63 -2.89 18.33
CA GLY A 125 1.71 -3.84 18.61
C GLY A 125 1.48 -5.27 18.07
N ARG A 126 0.28 -5.61 17.62
CA ARG A 126 -0.06 -6.90 17.00
C ARG A 126 0.34 -6.90 15.52
N ARG A 127 1.14 -7.88 15.08
CA ARG A 127 1.45 -8.09 13.67
C ARG A 127 0.22 -8.60 12.94
N ILE A 128 -0.14 -7.97 11.81
CA ILE A 128 -1.32 -8.33 11.02
C ILE A 128 -0.90 -8.99 9.72
N GLU A 129 -0.02 -8.32 8.96
CA GLU A 129 0.47 -8.84 7.68
C GLU A 129 1.95 -8.54 7.47
N THR A 130 2.58 -9.34 6.61
CA THR A 130 3.87 -9.02 6.02
C THR A 130 3.76 -9.16 4.51
N ARG A 131 3.93 -8.07 3.77
CA ARG A 131 3.99 -8.05 2.31
C ARG A 131 5.39 -8.42 1.86
N TYR A 132 5.47 -9.21 0.82
CA TYR A 132 6.68 -9.73 0.22
C TYR A 132 6.74 -9.35 -1.25
N SER A 133 7.91 -8.93 -1.70
CA SER A 133 8.21 -8.71 -3.11
C SER A 133 9.54 -9.36 -3.47
N GLU A 134 9.61 -9.98 -4.65
CA GLU A 134 10.85 -10.59 -5.16
C GLU A 134 11.03 -10.29 -6.64
N ARG A 135 12.23 -9.88 -7.06
CA ARG A 135 12.60 -9.79 -8.45
C ARG A 135 13.08 -11.16 -8.94
N ARG A 136 12.35 -11.77 -9.85
CA ARG A 136 12.63 -13.08 -10.41
C ARG A 136 13.80 -13.02 -11.42
N ALA A 137 14.33 -14.19 -11.77
CA ALA A 137 15.43 -14.31 -12.73
C ALA A 137 15.10 -13.73 -14.13
N ASP A 138 13.81 -13.75 -14.52
CA ASP A 138 13.30 -13.14 -15.75
C ASP A 138 13.11 -11.62 -15.65
N GLY A 139 13.50 -11.00 -14.53
CA GLY A 139 13.38 -9.58 -14.26
C GLY A 139 12.01 -9.12 -13.77
N ARG A 140 10.99 -9.96 -13.79
CA ARG A 140 9.64 -9.63 -13.29
C ARG A 140 9.62 -9.59 -11.77
N TRP A 141 8.76 -8.72 -11.23
CA TRP A 141 8.47 -8.68 -9.80
C TRP A 141 7.24 -9.53 -9.48
N ILE A 142 7.30 -10.22 -8.37
CA ILE A 142 6.15 -10.93 -7.79
C ILE A 142 5.83 -10.33 -6.43
N TYR A 143 4.56 -10.39 -6.06
CA TYR A 143 4.02 -9.82 -4.82
C TYR A 143 3.18 -10.85 -4.10
N ALA A 144 3.30 -10.89 -2.78
CA ALA A 144 2.50 -11.73 -1.90
C ALA A 144 2.23 -11.02 -0.58
N THR A 145 1.12 -11.37 0.05
CA THR A 145 0.79 -10.97 1.41
C THR A 145 0.75 -12.22 2.29
N TYR A 146 1.41 -12.17 3.44
CA TYR A 146 1.38 -13.21 4.47
C TYR A 146 0.61 -12.68 5.66
N ARG A 147 -0.47 -13.38 6.03
CA ARG A 147 -1.31 -13.06 7.18
C ARG A 147 -0.76 -13.71 8.44
N TRP A 148 -0.53 -12.94 9.48
CA TRP A 148 -0.17 -13.44 10.80
C TRP A 148 -1.38 -14.03 11.51
N ASN A 149 -1.17 -15.14 12.23
CA ASN A 149 -2.16 -15.66 13.17
C ASN A 149 -2.30 -14.70 14.37
N GLU A 150 -3.33 -14.86 15.18
CA GLU A 150 -3.62 -13.98 16.33
C GLU A 150 -2.50 -13.96 17.35
N GLN A 151 -1.81 -15.07 17.55
CA GLN A 151 -0.70 -15.20 18.48
C GLN A 151 0.62 -14.60 17.93
N GLY A 152 0.64 -14.21 16.66
CA GLY A 152 1.86 -13.69 16.00
C GLY A 152 2.98 -14.73 15.89
N THR A 153 2.67 -16.03 15.92
CA THR A 153 3.66 -17.10 15.88
C THR A 153 3.94 -17.60 14.47
N GLU A 154 2.98 -17.48 13.56
CA GLU A 154 3.10 -17.91 12.17
C GLU A 154 2.38 -16.96 11.23
N ALA A 155 2.94 -16.79 10.03
CA ALA A 155 2.29 -16.06 8.95
C ALA A 155 2.22 -16.94 7.69
N VAL A 156 0.99 -17.11 7.18
CA VAL A 156 0.69 -17.94 6.01
C VAL A 156 0.32 -17.08 4.81
N LEU A 157 0.58 -17.62 3.62
CA LEU A 157 0.24 -16.94 2.36
C LEU A 157 -1.27 -16.65 2.30
N ALA A 158 -1.63 -15.39 2.20
CA ALA A 158 -3.01 -14.97 2.02
C ALA A 158 -3.51 -15.29 0.60
N PRO A 159 -4.84 -15.42 0.39
CA PRO A 159 -5.42 -15.60 -0.94
C PRO A 159 -5.00 -14.47 -1.90
N ALA A 160 -4.80 -14.80 -3.17
CA ALA A 160 -4.41 -13.81 -4.20
C ALA A 160 -5.45 -12.68 -4.38
N GLY A 161 -6.72 -12.95 -4.07
CA GLY A 161 -7.81 -11.96 -4.06
C GLY A 161 -7.82 -11.04 -2.85
N GLY A 162 -6.90 -11.23 -1.89
CA GLY A 162 -6.94 -10.54 -0.60
C GLY A 162 -8.04 -11.03 0.33
N GLU A 163 -8.16 -10.42 1.48
CA GLU A 163 -9.25 -10.67 2.44
C GLU A 163 -9.81 -9.34 2.90
N ARG A 164 -11.14 -9.16 2.86
CA ARG A 164 -11.80 -7.92 3.28
C ARG A 164 -12.47 -8.09 4.64
N GLY A 165 -12.41 -7.06 5.46
CA GLY A 165 -13.11 -7.00 6.74
C GLY A 165 -12.60 -7.98 7.78
N LEU A 166 -11.32 -8.37 7.74
CA LEU A 166 -10.71 -9.21 8.76
C LEU A 166 -10.91 -8.57 10.15
N ALA A 167 -11.39 -9.33 11.12
CA ALA A 167 -11.58 -8.84 12.49
C ALA A 167 -10.21 -8.59 13.14
N VAL A 168 -9.91 -7.33 13.41
CA VAL A 168 -8.68 -6.85 14.06
C VAL A 168 -9.10 -5.73 15.00
N ALA A 169 -9.21 -6.01 16.29
CA ALA A 169 -9.76 -5.08 17.29
C ALA A 169 -8.96 -3.75 17.33
N GLU A 170 -7.66 -3.82 17.08
CA GLU A 170 -6.74 -2.68 17.10
C GLU A 170 -6.80 -1.84 15.81
N ALA A 171 -7.45 -2.34 14.76
CA ALA A 171 -7.60 -1.61 13.50
C ALA A 171 -8.78 -0.65 13.54
N PRO A 172 -8.79 0.40 12.72
CA PRO A 172 -9.90 1.34 12.62
C PRO A 172 -11.24 0.63 12.37
N GLY A 173 -12.23 0.88 13.22
CA GLY A 173 -13.53 0.21 13.17
C GLY A 173 -13.49 -1.29 13.44
N GLY A 174 -12.40 -1.82 14.04
CA GLY A 174 -12.21 -3.22 14.35
C GLY A 174 -12.02 -4.12 13.12
N ARG A 175 -11.71 -3.55 11.95
CA ARG A 175 -11.60 -4.27 10.69
C ARG A 175 -10.35 -3.90 9.93
N TYR A 176 -9.76 -4.88 9.25
CA TYR A 176 -8.56 -4.72 8.44
C TYR A 176 -8.74 -5.42 7.08
N ASP A 177 -8.28 -4.76 6.02
CA ASP A 177 -8.30 -5.31 4.67
C ASP A 177 -6.91 -5.74 4.25
N LEU A 178 -6.72 -7.05 4.04
CA LEU A 178 -5.52 -7.56 3.38
C LEU A 178 -5.61 -7.30 1.88
N PRO A 179 -4.59 -6.66 1.27
CA PRO A 179 -4.64 -6.33 -0.14
C PRO A 179 -4.63 -7.59 -1.02
N SER A 180 -5.34 -7.50 -2.13
CA SER A 180 -5.21 -8.44 -3.22
C SER A 180 -3.88 -8.24 -3.97
N ARG A 181 -3.50 -9.21 -4.79
CA ARG A 181 -2.36 -9.04 -5.71
C ARG A 181 -2.55 -7.85 -6.66
N ASN A 182 -3.77 -7.63 -7.14
CA ASN A 182 -4.08 -6.50 -8.03
C ASN A 182 -3.94 -5.15 -7.30
N ASP A 183 -4.28 -5.07 -6.02
CA ASP A 183 -4.05 -3.88 -5.20
C ASP A 183 -2.54 -3.58 -5.06
N CYS A 184 -1.70 -4.63 -4.96
CA CYS A 184 -0.24 -4.44 -4.99
C CYS A 184 0.23 -3.86 -6.32
N LEU A 185 -0.20 -4.45 -7.44
CA LEU A 185 0.17 -4.02 -8.80
C LEU A 185 -0.26 -2.58 -9.07
N ALA A 186 -1.46 -2.18 -8.64
CA ALA A 186 -1.99 -0.84 -8.85
C ALA A 186 -1.08 0.27 -8.29
N CYS A 187 -0.38 0.00 -7.18
CA CYS A 187 0.59 0.95 -6.59
C CYS A 187 2.00 0.74 -7.16
N HIS A 188 2.46 -0.52 -7.29
CA HIS A 188 3.84 -0.84 -7.61
C HIS A 188 4.18 -0.68 -9.09
N GLU A 189 3.22 -0.85 -10.00
CA GLU A 189 3.43 -0.67 -11.45
C GLU A 189 3.18 0.77 -11.93
N GLY A 190 2.80 1.67 -11.04
CA GLY A 190 2.55 3.09 -11.37
C GLY A 190 3.78 3.98 -11.41
N ALA A 191 4.93 3.51 -10.94
CA ALA A 191 6.16 4.27 -10.87
C ALA A 191 7.21 3.75 -11.88
N ALA A 192 8.28 4.53 -12.09
CA ALA A 192 9.40 4.15 -12.98
C ALA A 192 10.08 2.83 -12.58
N VAL A 193 9.99 2.46 -11.30
CA VAL A 193 10.47 1.18 -10.74
C VAL A 193 9.44 0.68 -9.75
N PRO A 194 9.09 -0.62 -9.75
CA PRO A 194 8.06 -1.16 -8.90
C PRO A 194 8.51 -1.39 -7.44
N VAL A 195 9.55 -0.70 -6.98
CA VAL A 195 10.02 -0.72 -5.58
C VAL A 195 9.75 0.64 -4.94
N LEU A 196 8.75 0.68 -4.06
CA LEU A 196 8.35 1.90 -3.39
C LEU A 196 9.16 2.10 -2.09
N GLY A 197 9.56 3.35 -1.81
CA GLY A 197 10.26 3.70 -0.58
C GLY A 197 11.76 3.36 -0.57
N VAL A 198 12.35 2.96 -1.70
CA VAL A 198 13.80 2.72 -1.86
C VAL A 198 14.30 3.49 -3.08
N SER A 199 14.75 4.70 -2.87
CA SER A 199 15.37 5.59 -3.84
C SER A 199 16.39 6.47 -3.13
N ALA A 200 17.16 7.28 -3.86
CA ALA A 200 18.12 8.18 -3.23
C ALA A 200 17.45 9.14 -2.24
N LEU A 201 16.30 9.70 -2.58
CA LEU A 201 15.55 10.59 -1.70
C LEU A 201 15.02 9.84 -0.46
N GLN A 202 14.43 8.67 -0.64
CA GLN A 202 13.81 7.91 0.45
C GLN A 202 14.81 7.27 1.42
N LEU A 203 16.03 7.00 0.96
CA LEU A 203 17.12 6.49 1.79
C LEU A 203 18.13 7.57 2.18
N SER A 204 17.78 8.84 2.02
CA SER A 204 18.66 9.93 2.42
C SER A 204 18.93 9.91 3.94
N PRO A 205 20.19 10.08 4.38
CA PRO A 205 20.52 10.28 5.79
C PRO A 205 20.01 11.65 6.31
N ALA A 206 19.71 12.59 5.41
CA ALA A 206 19.11 13.89 5.76
C ALA A 206 17.61 13.74 6.01
N ARG A 207 17.26 13.24 7.20
CA ARG A 207 15.86 13.05 7.62
C ARG A 207 15.12 14.39 7.68
N ASP A 208 13.81 14.36 7.40
CA ASP A 208 12.95 15.52 7.54
C ASP A 208 12.20 15.47 8.89
N PRO A 209 12.49 16.41 9.82
CA PRO A 209 11.89 16.37 11.16
C PRO A 209 10.38 16.65 11.16
N LEU A 210 9.83 17.23 10.09
CA LEU A 210 8.41 17.52 9.95
C LEU A 210 7.66 16.47 9.10
N ALA A 211 8.36 15.42 8.62
CA ALA A 211 7.71 14.37 7.85
C ALA A 211 6.68 13.62 8.73
N PRO A 212 5.39 13.59 8.37
CA PRO A 212 4.39 12.83 9.11
C PRO A 212 4.75 11.35 9.17
N HIS A 213 4.48 10.73 10.30
CA HIS A 213 4.71 9.30 10.54
C HIS A 213 6.17 8.86 10.31
N ALA A 214 7.13 9.79 10.46
CA ALA A 214 8.54 9.49 10.31
C ALA A 214 8.94 8.32 11.25
N GLU A 215 9.55 7.32 10.65
CA GLU A 215 10.03 6.14 11.38
C GLU A 215 11.46 6.40 11.86
N ALA A 216 11.76 6.06 13.10
CA ALA A 216 13.10 6.20 13.64
C ALA A 216 14.07 5.27 12.88
N SER A 217 15.13 5.83 12.33
CA SER A 217 16.25 5.05 11.82
C SER A 217 17.08 4.53 12.99
N ARG A 218 17.49 3.27 12.93
CA ARG A 218 18.31 2.61 13.94
C ARG A 218 19.75 2.44 13.45
N PRO A 219 20.73 2.35 14.33
CA PRO A 219 22.09 1.97 13.91
C PRO A 219 22.08 0.66 13.12
N GLY A 220 22.67 0.68 11.92
CA GLY A 220 22.69 -0.46 11.01
C GLY A 220 21.55 -0.57 10.02
N ASP A 221 20.52 0.30 10.12
CA ASP A 221 19.50 0.43 9.07
C ASP A 221 20.13 0.93 7.76
N ALA A 222 19.63 0.43 6.64
CA ALA A 222 20.10 0.82 5.33
C ALA A 222 19.71 2.26 5.00
N ASP A 223 20.70 3.10 4.78
CA ASP A 223 20.63 4.40 4.12
C ASP A 223 21.59 4.44 2.92
N LEU A 224 21.64 5.56 2.19
CA LEU A 224 22.53 5.70 1.03
C LEU A 224 24.00 5.45 1.38
N ARG A 225 24.45 6.01 2.51
CA ARG A 225 25.84 5.95 2.92
C ARG A 225 26.23 4.53 3.26
N LEU A 226 25.48 3.85 4.11
CA LEU A 226 25.71 2.46 4.50
C LEU A 226 25.69 1.51 3.29
N LEU A 227 24.73 1.70 2.35
CA LEU A 227 24.65 0.86 1.17
C LEU A 227 25.86 1.02 0.25
N VAL A 228 26.39 2.24 0.09
CA VAL A 228 27.58 2.52 -0.71
C VAL A 228 28.83 1.99 -0.01
N GLU A 229 29.00 2.23 1.28
CA GLU A 229 30.14 1.74 2.10
C GLU A 229 30.25 0.22 2.08
N ARG A 230 29.11 -0.48 2.07
CA ARG A 230 29.07 -1.95 1.96
C ARG A 230 29.13 -2.48 0.52
N GLY A 231 29.26 -1.61 -0.48
CA GLY A 231 29.27 -1.99 -1.90
C GLY A 231 27.95 -2.56 -2.41
N LEU A 232 26.84 -2.34 -1.69
CA LEU A 232 25.50 -2.80 -2.03
C LEU A 232 24.75 -1.83 -2.94
N LEU A 233 25.20 -0.58 -3.05
CA LEU A 233 24.72 0.43 -4.00
C LEU A 233 25.92 0.97 -4.77
N ARG A 234 25.90 0.86 -6.10
CA ARG A 234 26.97 1.32 -7.00
C ARG A 234 26.43 2.35 -7.98
N HIS A 235 27.34 3.09 -8.59
CA HIS A 235 27.08 4.10 -9.61
C HIS A 235 26.18 5.24 -9.14
N LEU A 236 25.99 5.41 -7.83
CA LEU A 236 25.28 6.57 -7.31
C LEU A 236 26.10 7.83 -7.61
N PRO A 237 25.50 8.91 -8.16
CA PRO A 237 26.20 10.17 -8.38
C PRO A 237 26.82 10.69 -7.08
N ARG A 238 28.13 10.95 -7.11
CA ARG A 238 28.94 11.28 -5.92
C ARG A 238 28.41 12.50 -5.16
N GLN A 239 27.88 13.49 -5.87
CA GLN A 239 27.28 14.68 -5.28
C GLN A 239 26.13 14.36 -4.31
N LEU A 240 25.42 13.22 -4.48
CA LEU A 240 24.34 12.82 -3.58
C LEU A 240 24.83 12.17 -2.27
N LEU A 241 26.14 11.85 -2.18
CA LEU A 241 26.79 11.45 -0.94
C LEU A 241 27.40 12.65 -0.22
N GLU A 242 27.95 13.60 -0.98
CA GLU A 242 28.54 14.84 -0.48
C GLU A 242 27.48 15.78 0.06
N ALA A 243 26.35 15.91 -0.65
CA ALA A 243 25.16 16.65 -0.23
C ALA A 243 23.96 15.71 -0.24
N PRO A 244 23.57 15.12 0.90
CA PRO A 244 22.49 14.15 0.98
C PRO A 244 21.18 14.70 0.39
N PRO A 245 20.47 13.90 -0.43
CA PRO A 245 19.26 14.33 -1.12
C PRO A 245 18.21 14.92 -0.18
N ARG A 246 17.68 16.06 -0.58
CA ARG A 246 16.55 16.73 0.08
C ARG A 246 15.62 17.30 -0.97
N ILE A 247 14.33 17.39 -0.64
CA ILE A 247 13.36 18.12 -1.46
C ILE A 247 13.69 19.63 -1.40
N ALA A 248 13.76 20.27 -2.56
CA ALA A 248 13.85 21.72 -2.64
C ALA A 248 12.53 22.34 -2.20
N ALA A 249 12.59 23.35 -1.35
CA ALA A 249 11.43 24.04 -0.80
C ALA A 249 11.85 25.39 -0.23
N ASP A 250 10.92 26.35 -0.17
CA ASP A 250 11.15 27.67 0.40
C ASP A 250 10.96 27.68 1.93
N SER A 251 10.27 26.65 2.47
CA SER A 251 10.07 26.48 3.91
C SER A 251 10.23 25.01 4.36
N ALA A 252 10.39 24.80 5.66
CA ALA A 252 10.37 23.45 6.23
C ALA A 252 9.00 22.79 6.10
N THR A 253 7.92 23.54 6.21
CA THR A 253 6.53 23.05 6.02
C THR A 253 6.30 22.62 4.58
N GLU A 254 6.72 23.42 3.60
CA GLU A 254 6.62 23.06 2.18
C GLU A 254 7.39 21.77 1.90
N ARG A 255 8.65 21.67 2.37
CA ARG A 255 9.45 20.46 2.17
C ARG A 255 8.76 19.21 2.68
N ALA A 256 8.25 19.26 3.90
CA ALA A 256 7.55 18.13 4.50
C ALA A 256 6.25 17.81 3.76
N ALA A 257 5.47 18.81 3.32
CA ALA A 257 4.24 18.63 2.55
C ALA A 257 4.52 17.99 1.17
N LEU A 258 5.52 18.50 0.44
CA LEU A 258 5.97 17.91 -0.83
C LEU A 258 6.50 16.49 -0.63
N GLY A 259 7.18 16.22 0.49
CA GLY A 259 7.65 14.89 0.88
C GLY A 259 6.51 13.92 1.18
N TYR A 260 5.51 14.38 1.92
CA TYR A 260 4.30 13.61 2.17
C TYR A 260 3.58 13.26 0.86
N LEU A 261 3.40 14.23 -0.03
CA LEU A 261 2.78 14.02 -1.35
C LEU A 261 3.62 13.08 -2.22
N HIS A 262 4.95 13.18 -2.19
CA HIS A 262 5.83 12.23 -2.88
C HIS A 262 5.65 10.80 -2.36
N GLY A 263 5.69 10.60 -1.05
CA GLY A 263 5.59 9.27 -0.43
C GLY A 263 4.22 8.61 -0.57
N ASN A 264 3.13 9.42 -0.59
CA ASN A 264 1.76 8.92 -0.56
C ASN A 264 1.04 8.97 -1.92
N CYS A 265 1.45 9.84 -2.83
CA CYS A 265 0.75 10.11 -4.08
C CYS A 265 1.66 9.97 -5.31
N GLY A 266 2.97 10.23 -5.16
CA GLY A 266 3.93 10.31 -6.25
C GLY A 266 4.09 9.01 -7.04
N HIS A 267 3.85 7.84 -6.43
CA HIS A 267 3.93 6.55 -7.12
C HIS A 267 2.83 6.36 -8.18
N CYS A 268 1.69 7.08 -8.08
CA CYS A 268 0.64 7.13 -9.09
C CYS A 268 0.61 8.44 -9.87
N HIS A 269 1.03 9.56 -9.25
CA HIS A 269 1.03 10.88 -9.85
C HIS A 269 2.46 11.33 -10.18
N ASN A 270 2.96 10.89 -11.35
CA ASN A 270 4.32 11.14 -11.85
C ASN A 270 4.35 11.26 -13.37
N ASP A 271 5.52 11.55 -13.95
CA ASP A 271 5.72 11.67 -15.40
C ASP A 271 6.09 10.33 -16.09
N SER A 272 6.03 9.18 -15.39
CA SER A 272 6.47 7.86 -15.91
C SER A 272 5.34 7.03 -16.56
N GLY A 273 4.23 7.65 -16.94
CA GLY A 273 3.11 6.95 -17.56
C GLY A 273 2.19 6.26 -16.55
N ALA A 274 2.06 6.83 -15.39
CA ALA A 274 1.25 6.33 -14.29
C ALA A 274 -0.22 6.07 -14.66
N PRO A 275 -0.91 5.20 -13.90
CA PRO A 275 -2.30 4.82 -14.15
C PRO A 275 -3.29 5.98 -14.04
N ALA A 276 -2.91 7.11 -13.44
CA ALA A 276 -3.78 8.26 -13.31
C ALA A 276 -3.84 9.07 -14.63
N PRO A 277 -4.99 9.11 -15.35
CA PRO A 277 -5.11 9.81 -16.64
C PRO A 277 -5.20 11.33 -16.47
N VAL A 278 -4.51 11.89 -15.51
CA VAL A 278 -4.45 13.32 -15.19
C VAL A 278 -2.99 13.77 -15.23
N LYS A 279 -2.73 14.87 -15.93
CA LYS A 279 -1.39 15.49 -15.95
C LYS A 279 -1.13 16.16 -14.58
N LEU A 280 -0.92 15.35 -13.55
CA LEU A 280 -0.64 15.75 -12.18
C LEU A 280 0.63 15.04 -11.73
N VAL A 281 1.64 15.80 -11.32
CA VAL A 281 2.91 15.28 -10.81
C VAL A 281 3.04 15.66 -9.35
N LEU A 282 3.28 14.66 -8.50
CA LEU A 282 3.54 14.82 -7.06
C LEU A 282 4.84 14.10 -6.64
N ALA A 283 5.48 13.41 -7.60
CA ALA A 283 6.78 12.79 -7.38
C ALA A 283 7.89 13.84 -7.33
N GLN A 284 8.85 13.64 -6.42
CA GLN A 284 10.06 14.44 -6.30
C GLN A 284 11.27 13.69 -6.86
N GLN A 285 12.29 14.42 -7.30
CA GLN A 285 13.51 13.86 -7.88
C GLN A 285 14.75 14.33 -7.10
N ALA A 286 15.54 13.37 -6.62
CA ALA A 286 16.81 13.65 -5.95
C ALA A 286 17.85 14.26 -6.92
N ALA A 287 17.82 13.83 -8.19
CA ALA A 287 18.75 14.31 -9.20
C ALA A 287 18.49 15.76 -9.63
N ARG A 288 17.25 16.24 -9.55
CA ARG A 288 16.84 17.58 -9.99
C ARG A 288 15.83 18.18 -9.02
N PRO A 289 16.21 18.47 -7.77
CA PRO A 289 15.27 18.84 -6.71
C PRO A 289 14.49 20.12 -7.01
N ALA A 290 15.15 21.19 -7.52
CA ALA A 290 14.47 22.44 -7.86
C ALA A 290 13.48 22.27 -9.02
N ALA A 291 13.88 21.58 -10.09
CA ALA A 291 13.00 21.34 -11.23
C ALA A 291 11.81 20.43 -10.87
N SER A 292 12.00 19.46 -9.98
CA SER A 292 10.89 18.60 -9.53
C SER A 292 9.90 19.35 -8.64
N ARG A 293 10.37 20.23 -7.76
CA ARG A 293 9.51 21.15 -6.99
C ARG A 293 8.66 22.00 -7.94
N GLU A 294 9.32 22.70 -8.86
CA GLU A 294 8.65 23.56 -9.85
C GLU A 294 7.58 22.77 -10.63
N ARG A 295 7.91 21.56 -11.06
CA ARG A 295 6.98 20.66 -11.76
C ARG A 295 5.73 20.32 -10.93
N VAL A 296 5.88 20.08 -9.64
CA VAL A 296 4.74 19.86 -8.74
C VAL A 296 3.86 21.11 -8.67
N LEU A 297 4.46 22.27 -8.44
CA LEU A 297 3.72 23.56 -8.36
C LEU A 297 2.98 23.85 -9.66
N GLN A 298 3.63 23.73 -10.81
CA GLN A 298 3.03 23.96 -12.15
C GLN A 298 1.85 23.01 -12.43
N THR A 299 1.85 21.80 -11.89
CA THR A 299 0.76 20.84 -12.15
C THR A 299 -0.33 20.87 -11.09
N THR A 300 -0.16 21.66 -10.02
CA THR A 300 -1.10 21.69 -8.89
C THR A 300 -1.69 23.09 -8.64
N VAL A 301 -0.84 24.11 -8.48
CA VAL A 301 -1.24 25.43 -8.00
C VAL A 301 -2.00 26.19 -9.08
N GLY A 302 -3.23 26.60 -8.78
CA GLY A 302 -4.12 27.31 -9.71
C GLY A 302 -4.65 26.47 -10.88
N VAL A 303 -4.22 25.21 -11.02
CA VAL A 303 -4.64 24.34 -12.13
C VAL A 303 -6.04 23.78 -11.88
N ALA A 304 -6.96 24.00 -12.82
CA ALA A 304 -8.32 23.47 -12.73
C ALA A 304 -8.35 21.95 -12.58
N GLY A 305 -9.08 21.45 -11.60
CA GLY A 305 -9.40 20.04 -11.44
C GLY A 305 -10.48 19.58 -12.41
N ARG A 306 -10.84 18.29 -12.34
CA ARG A 306 -11.99 17.75 -13.09
C ARG A 306 -13.29 17.74 -12.28
N TYR A 307 -13.20 17.91 -10.98
CA TYR A 307 -14.36 17.89 -10.09
C TYR A 307 -14.97 19.29 -9.95
N ARG A 308 -16.26 19.36 -10.17
CA ARG A 308 -17.08 20.55 -9.96
C ARG A 308 -18.14 20.24 -8.89
N PRO A 309 -18.12 20.90 -7.75
CA PRO A 309 -19.18 20.76 -6.75
C PRO A 309 -20.55 21.11 -7.31
N THR A 310 -21.61 20.51 -6.77
CA THR A 310 -22.98 20.84 -7.13
C THR A 310 -23.23 22.34 -6.87
N GLY A 311 -23.80 23.05 -7.87
CA GLY A 311 -24.07 24.50 -7.79
C GLY A 311 -22.86 25.41 -8.09
N ALA A 312 -21.62 24.85 -8.21
CA ALA A 312 -20.47 25.65 -8.62
C ALA A 312 -20.49 25.92 -10.14
N THR A 313 -20.06 27.11 -10.53
CA THR A 313 -19.91 27.49 -11.96
C THR A 313 -18.64 26.94 -12.58
N GLN A 314 -17.58 26.76 -11.79
CA GLN A 314 -16.26 26.29 -12.22
C GLN A 314 -15.80 25.06 -11.43
N PRO A 315 -14.95 24.20 -12.01
CA PRO A 315 -14.26 23.14 -11.27
C PRO A 315 -13.38 23.74 -10.17
N LEU A 316 -13.23 23.02 -9.05
CA LEU A 316 -12.24 23.39 -8.03
C LEU A 316 -10.82 23.32 -8.61
N PRO A 317 -9.94 24.28 -8.27
CA PRO A 317 -8.52 24.15 -8.57
C PRO A 317 -7.93 22.97 -7.79
N ARG A 318 -6.88 22.37 -8.32
CA ARG A 318 -6.16 21.29 -7.62
C ARG A 318 -5.63 21.78 -6.28
N ILE A 319 -4.97 22.92 -6.29
CA ILE A 319 -4.59 23.70 -5.10
C ILE A 319 -4.98 25.15 -5.35
N ALA A 320 -5.79 25.73 -4.45
CA ALA A 320 -6.08 27.15 -4.37
C ALA A 320 -5.11 27.80 -3.37
N PRO A 321 -4.17 28.65 -3.79
CA PRO A 321 -3.21 29.30 -2.88
C PRO A 321 -3.95 30.06 -1.75
N GLY A 322 -3.51 29.86 -0.50
CA GLY A 322 -4.11 30.47 0.68
C GLY A 322 -5.50 29.94 1.04
N GLN A 323 -6.00 28.89 0.37
CA GLN A 323 -7.37 28.41 0.52
C GLN A 323 -7.43 26.87 0.49
N ALA A 324 -6.89 26.22 1.53
CA ALA A 324 -6.88 24.76 1.61
C ALA A 324 -8.30 24.15 1.48
N GLY A 325 -9.31 24.77 2.11
CA GLY A 325 -10.69 24.32 2.03
C GLY A 325 -11.30 24.33 0.63
N ASN A 326 -10.78 25.17 -0.28
CA ASN A 326 -11.19 25.27 -1.68
C ASN A 326 -10.27 24.49 -2.64
N SER A 327 -9.37 23.68 -2.12
CA SER A 327 -8.41 22.88 -2.88
C SER A 327 -8.94 21.47 -3.09
N LEU A 328 -9.02 21.03 -4.35
CA LEU A 328 -9.47 19.66 -4.70
C LEU A 328 -8.58 18.58 -4.08
N LEU A 329 -7.28 18.84 -3.94
CA LEU A 329 -6.34 17.95 -3.28
C LEU A 329 -6.79 17.63 -1.84
N VAL A 330 -7.07 18.68 -1.06
CA VAL A 330 -7.52 18.56 0.35
C VAL A 330 -8.89 17.88 0.43
N LEU A 331 -9.83 18.26 -0.44
CA LEU A 331 -11.15 17.62 -0.50
C LEU A 331 -11.03 16.10 -0.70
N ARG A 332 -10.17 15.67 -1.63
CA ARG A 332 -9.96 14.25 -1.92
C ARG A 332 -9.22 13.51 -0.80
N MET A 333 -8.26 14.15 -0.15
CA MET A 333 -7.56 13.57 1.02
C MET A 333 -8.50 13.36 2.21
N ARG A 334 -9.45 14.29 2.44
CA ARG A 334 -10.47 14.18 3.50
C ARG A 334 -11.55 13.15 3.20
N SER A 335 -11.84 12.93 1.91
CA SER A 335 -12.97 12.09 1.51
C SER A 335 -12.65 10.59 1.65
N ARG A 336 -13.69 9.81 2.04
CA ARG A 336 -13.70 8.34 1.92
C ARG A 336 -14.85 7.87 1.04
N HIS A 337 -15.48 8.79 0.32
CA HIS A 337 -16.43 8.45 -0.72
C HIS A 337 -15.68 7.88 -1.93
N ALA A 338 -16.08 6.70 -2.40
CA ALA A 338 -15.34 5.91 -3.41
C ALA A 338 -14.99 6.69 -4.71
N LEU A 339 -15.82 7.65 -5.13
CA LEU A 339 -15.58 8.47 -6.32
C LEU A 339 -14.68 9.69 -6.09
N LEU A 340 -14.43 10.04 -4.82
CA LEU A 340 -13.69 11.25 -4.47
C LEU A 340 -12.39 10.96 -3.72
N GLN A 341 -12.34 9.90 -2.92
CA GLN A 341 -11.18 9.63 -2.07
C GLN A 341 -9.86 9.53 -2.85
N MET A 342 -8.79 10.04 -2.22
CA MET A 342 -7.40 9.78 -2.59
C MET A 342 -6.59 9.49 -1.32
N PRO A 343 -5.79 8.40 -1.33
CA PRO A 343 -5.65 7.40 -2.39
C PRO A 343 -6.95 6.59 -2.61
N PRO A 344 -7.17 6.03 -3.82
CA PRO A 344 -8.40 5.29 -4.13
C PRO A 344 -8.44 3.91 -3.47
N LEU A 345 -7.32 3.41 -2.97
CA LEU A 345 -7.15 2.12 -2.31
C LEU A 345 -6.03 2.21 -1.26
N GLY A 346 -5.94 1.22 -0.38
CA GLY A 346 -4.85 1.08 0.61
C GLY A 346 -5.01 1.90 1.88
N SER A 347 -6.10 2.66 2.03
CA SER A 347 -6.48 3.32 3.28
C SER A 347 -8.01 3.42 3.41
N THR A 348 -8.48 3.27 4.63
CA THR A 348 -9.90 3.36 5.01
C THR A 348 -10.22 4.63 5.78
N GLN A 349 -9.20 5.33 6.28
CA GLN A 349 -9.32 6.58 7.00
C GLN A 349 -8.46 7.70 6.39
N PRO A 350 -8.90 8.97 6.49
CA PRO A 350 -8.04 10.11 6.22
C PRO A 350 -6.82 10.09 7.16
N ASP A 351 -5.70 10.58 6.67
CA ASP A 351 -4.51 10.83 7.48
C ASP A 351 -4.62 12.22 8.12
N PRO A 352 -4.86 12.33 9.43
CA PRO A 352 -5.04 13.63 10.08
C PRO A 352 -3.76 14.48 10.10
N GLU A 353 -2.59 13.87 10.29
CA GLU A 353 -1.31 14.59 10.32
C GLU A 353 -0.91 15.07 8.93
N GLY A 354 -0.98 14.18 7.93
CA GLY A 354 -0.68 14.51 6.55
C GLY A 354 -1.62 15.56 5.98
N LEU A 355 -2.91 15.46 6.33
CA LEU A 355 -3.92 16.46 5.95
C LEU A 355 -3.61 17.82 6.56
N ALA A 356 -3.41 17.89 7.88
CA ALA A 356 -3.09 19.14 8.57
C ALA A 356 -1.78 19.79 8.08
N LEU A 357 -0.79 18.98 7.70
CA LEU A 357 0.47 19.48 7.11
C LEU A 357 0.22 20.12 5.74
N VAL A 358 -0.51 19.45 4.85
CA VAL A 358 -0.82 19.95 3.50
C VAL A 358 -1.68 21.20 3.58
N GLU A 359 -2.65 21.26 4.49
CA GLU A 359 -3.47 22.44 4.73
C GLU A 359 -2.63 23.63 5.20
N ARG A 360 -1.74 23.43 6.19
CA ARG A 360 -0.82 24.50 6.63
C ARG A 360 0.07 25.02 5.52
N TRP A 361 0.62 24.12 4.68
CA TRP A 361 1.41 24.52 3.53
C TRP A 361 0.62 25.37 2.56
N ILE A 362 -0.60 24.95 2.21
CA ILE A 362 -1.47 25.70 1.27
C ILE A 362 -1.87 27.06 1.84
N ASP A 363 -2.28 27.10 3.12
CA ASP A 363 -2.85 28.32 3.73
C ASP A 363 -1.78 29.34 4.11
N ARG A 364 -0.56 28.91 4.43
CA ARG A 364 0.49 29.81 4.97
C ARG A 364 1.64 30.08 4.00
N ASP A 365 2.07 29.07 3.26
CA ASP A 365 3.28 29.14 2.46
C ASP A 365 3.00 29.42 0.97
N LEU A 366 1.82 28.98 0.47
CA LEU A 366 1.39 29.30 -0.88
C LEU A 366 0.57 30.59 -0.89
N HIS A 367 1.24 31.71 -0.65
CA HIS A 367 0.64 33.00 -0.91
C HIS A 367 0.57 33.27 -2.43
N HIS A 368 -0.35 34.14 -2.87
CA HIS A 368 -0.36 34.57 -4.25
C HIS A 368 1.04 35.07 -4.63
N PRO A 369 1.62 34.61 -5.72
CA PRO A 369 2.82 35.26 -6.23
C PRO A 369 2.48 36.75 -6.36
N PRO A 370 3.40 37.65 -5.99
CA PRO A 370 3.18 39.06 -6.23
C PRO A 370 2.76 39.19 -7.69
N SER A 371 1.57 39.77 -7.91
CA SER A 371 1.07 40.08 -9.24
C SER A 371 2.22 40.70 -9.98
N ALA A 372 2.68 40.08 -11.08
CA ALA A 372 3.70 40.69 -11.93
C ALA A 372 3.19 42.09 -12.24
N THR A 373 3.76 43.08 -11.57
CA THR A 373 3.59 44.47 -11.91
C THR A 373 4.02 44.55 -13.36
N LYS A 374 3.04 44.68 -14.27
CA LYS A 374 3.28 45.16 -15.59
C LYS A 374 3.97 46.52 -15.38
N GLU A 375 5.27 46.54 -15.53
CA GLU A 375 5.97 47.79 -15.75
C GLU A 375 5.37 48.44 -17.01
N PRO A 376 5.13 49.75 -16.96
CA PRO A 376 4.49 50.49 -18.02
C PRO A 376 5.27 50.56 -19.32
#